data_f260b0679f08d23b27b00802ac659caf
#
_entry.id   f260b0679f08d23b27b00802ac659caf
#
_cell.length_a   1.000
_cell.length_b   1.000
_cell.length_c   1.000
_cell.angle_alpha   90.00
_cell.angle_beta   90.00
_cell.angle_gamma   90.00
#
_symmetry.space_group_name_H-M   'P 1'
#
loop_
_entity.id
_entity.type
_entity.pdbx_description
1 polymer ?
#
loop_
_entity_poly.entity_id
_entity_poly.type
_entity_poly.pdbx_seq_one_letter_code
_entity_poly.pdbx_strand_id
1 'polypeptide(L)'
;MDKHRIREWMKAFDDQGYLILRNVLTEDEVAKLNTAIDEIIAEEPQSLSYNIYNSVERHPDILRLIDEPTILPLIVNLLGYNIQLHISHLTIREPNPNEIKTETNSFINWHQDGPNLPFPKINGLTSTYYIKTCYILSDMSQPDRGNTKVIPGSHKRPDNPNQLDVRYKNEDEVQVCGKPGDVFIFPQNLWHAGSPNKSEFTRRQLFLGYSPLWMRPIDYHQASERLLKDANPNQKQLLGDISTNKFHYYVPQESMVPLKAFYYKDAVKSVYDH
;
A
#
# COMPACT_ATOMS: atom_id res chain seq x y z
N MET A 1 7.57 2.19 19.35
CA MET A 1 6.69 1.00 19.17
C MET A 1 7.33 -0.21 19.83
N ASP A 2 6.51 -1.10 20.44
CA ASP A 2 7.00 -2.31 21.09
C ASP A 2 7.44 -3.37 20.06
N LYS A 3 8.64 -3.95 20.27
CA LYS A 3 9.21 -5.01 19.41
C LYS A 3 8.35 -6.28 19.37
N HIS A 4 7.66 -6.61 20.48
CA HIS A 4 6.79 -7.76 20.54
C HIS A 4 5.61 -7.61 19.56
N ARG A 5 4.98 -6.43 19.57
CA ARG A 5 3.88 -6.11 18.67
C ARG A 5 4.29 -6.15 17.18
N ILE A 6 5.49 -5.69 16.86
CA ILE A 6 6.03 -5.81 15.48
C ILE A 6 6.16 -7.27 15.07
N ARG A 7 6.66 -8.17 15.95
CA ARG A 7 6.77 -9.60 15.63
C ARG A 7 5.42 -10.24 15.38
N GLU A 8 4.42 -9.94 16.20
CA GLU A 8 3.05 -10.44 16.00
C GLU A 8 2.49 -9.99 14.66
N TRP A 9 2.67 -8.73 14.30
CA TRP A 9 2.22 -8.19 13.03
C TRP A 9 2.96 -8.81 11.83
N MET A 10 4.28 -8.98 11.93
CA MET A 10 5.06 -9.65 10.89
C MET A 10 4.60 -11.09 10.69
N LYS A 11 4.36 -11.82 11.78
CA LYS A 11 3.84 -13.20 11.70
C LYS A 11 2.46 -13.25 11.05
N ALA A 12 1.53 -12.40 11.45
CA ALA A 12 0.20 -12.34 10.86
C ALA A 12 0.26 -11.97 9.37
N PHE A 13 1.13 -11.02 8.99
CA PHE A 13 1.39 -10.64 7.61
C PHE A 13 1.97 -11.81 6.80
N ASP A 14 2.94 -12.54 7.35
CA ASP A 14 3.54 -13.70 6.70
C ASP A 14 2.52 -14.84 6.52
N ASP A 15 1.69 -15.11 7.53
CA ASP A 15 0.68 -16.18 7.48
C ASP A 15 -0.43 -15.88 6.47
N GLN A 16 -0.97 -14.65 6.47
CA GLN A 16 -2.16 -14.27 5.69
C GLN A 16 -1.84 -13.55 4.38
N GLY A 17 -0.65 -12.97 4.25
CA GLY A 17 -0.30 -12.09 3.16
C GLY A 17 -0.92 -10.70 3.28
N TYR A 18 -1.56 -10.37 4.38
CA TYR A 18 -2.08 -9.03 4.63
C TYR A 18 -2.29 -8.78 6.13
N LEU A 19 -2.42 -7.51 6.46
CA LEU A 19 -2.71 -7.05 7.82
C LEU A 19 -3.64 -5.85 7.79
N ILE A 20 -4.52 -5.73 8.78
CA ILE A 20 -5.34 -4.54 8.98
C ILE A 20 -5.00 -3.97 10.36
N LEU A 21 -4.45 -2.76 10.38
CA LEU A 21 -4.21 -2.00 11.60
C LEU A 21 -5.38 -1.04 11.82
N ARG A 22 -5.97 -1.12 13.00
CA ARG A 22 -7.16 -0.35 13.35
C ARG A 22 -6.80 0.98 14.01
N ASN A 23 -7.56 2.03 13.67
CA ASN A 23 -7.44 3.35 14.28
C ASN A 23 -6.00 3.91 14.22
N VAL A 24 -5.34 3.79 13.06
CA VAL A 24 -4.00 4.37 12.83
C VAL A 24 -4.08 5.88 12.77
N LEU A 25 -5.11 6.40 12.07
CA LEU A 25 -5.39 7.83 12.01
C LEU A 25 -6.57 8.18 12.91
N THR A 26 -6.51 9.34 13.52
CA THR A 26 -7.61 9.94 14.26
C THR A 26 -8.70 10.48 13.32
N GLU A 27 -9.89 10.74 13.83
CA GLU A 27 -10.99 11.34 13.06
C GLU A 27 -10.59 12.70 12.47
N ASP A 28 -9.86 13.53 13.24
CA ASP A 28 -9.38 14.83 12.78
C ASP A 28 -8.37 14.70 11.62
N GLU A 29 -7.48 13.69 11.68
CA GLU A 29 -6.53 13.43 10.59
C GLU A 29 -7.23 12.94 9.33
N VAL A 30 -8.22 12.07 9.47
CA VAL A 30 -9.06 11.62 8.34
C VAL A 30 -9.82 12.81 7.75
N ALA A 31 -10.38 13.69 8.57
CA ALA A 31 -11.09 14.88 8.08
C ALA A 31 -10.17 15.81 7.28
N LYS A 32 -8.95 16.09 7.78
CA LYS A 32 -7.94 16.89 7.06
C LYS A 32 -7.54 16.27 5.73
N LEU A 33 -7.31 14.95 5.71
CA LEU A 33 -6.99 14.23 4.47
C LEU A 33 -8.14 14.27 3.46
N ASN A 34 -9.38 14.15 3.92
CA ASN A 34 -10.54 14.28 3.04
C ASN A 34 -10.67 15.70 2.47
N THR A 35 -10.38 16.74 3.24
CA THR A 35 -10.31 18.12 2.72
C THR A 35 -9.22 18.26 1.66
N ALA A 36 -8.01 17.74 1.93
CA ALA A 36 -6.92 17.74 0.95
C ALA A 36 -7.30 17.00 -0.35
N ILE A 37 -8.04 15.90 -0.24
CA ILE A 37 -8.53 15.14 -1.40
C ILE A 37 -9.54 15.96 -2.20
N ASP A 38 -10.45 16.66 -1.52
CA ASP A 38 -11.43 17.54 -2.19
C ASP A 38 -10.75 18.67 -2.97
N GLU A 39 -9.69 19.26 -2.41
CA GLU A 39 -8.86 20.27 -3.09
C GLU A 39 -8.19 19.69 -4.34
N ILE A 40 -7.60 18.50 -4.24
CA ILE A 40 -6.95 17.82 -5.37
C ILE A 40 -7.97 17.50 -6.47
N ILE A 41 -9.15 16.97 -6.10
CA ILE A 41 -10.21 16.59 -7.06
C ILE A 41 -10.75 17.83 -7.79
N ALA A 42 -10.83 18.97 -7.10
CA ALA A 42 -11.30 20.22 -7.70
C ALA A 42 -10.44 20.71 -8.90
N GLU A 43 -9.18 20.26 -8.97
CA GLU A 43 -8.26 20.54 -10.09
C GLU A 43 -8.39 19.51 -11.24
N GLU A 44 -9.08 18.39 -11.02
CA GLU A 44 -9.22 17.30 -12.00
C GLU A 44 -10.51 17.45 -12.82
N PRO A 45 -10.54 16.95 -14.07
CA PRO A 45 -11.77 16.85 -14.83
C PRO A 45 -12.83 15.99 -14.11
N GLN A 46 -14.08 16.40 -14.15
CA GLN A 46 -15.16 15.67 -13.48
C GLN A 46 -15.25 14.22 -13.94
N SER A 47 -15.27 13.29 -12.99
CA SER A 47 -15.32 11.86 -13.22
C SER A 47 -15.99 11.14 -12.05
N LEU A 48 -16.56 9.95 -12.31
CA LEU A 48 -17.01 9.03 -11.26
C LEU A 48 -15.85 8.21 -10.65
N SER A 49 -14.66 8.36 -11.21
CA SER A 49 -13.49 7.56 -10.81
C SER A 49 -12.22 8.36 -11.02
N TYR A 50 -11.46 8.55 -9.95
CA TYR A 50 -10.16 9.20 -10.01
C TYR A 50 -9.06 8.22 -9.62
N ASN A 51 -7.97 8.26 -10.37
CA ASN A 51 -6.70 7.58 -10.09
C ASN A 51 -5.59 8.62 -10.18
N ILE A 52 -5.16 9.15 -9.05
CA ILE A 52 -4.19 10.23 -8.98
C ILE A 52 -2.88 9.67 -8.46
N TYR A 53 -1.90 9.60 -9.35
CA TYR A 53 -0.55 9.14 -9.05
C TYR A 53 0.33 10.28 -8.58
N ASN A 54 1.44 9.94 -7.92
CA ASN A 54 2.36 10.90 -7.29
C ASN A 54 1.61 11.91 -6.37
N SER A 55 0.67 11.39 -5.62
CA SER A 55 -0.23 12.21 -4.79
C SER A 55 0.49 12.94 -3.66
N VAL A 56 1.68 12.49 -3.25
CA VAL A 56 2.52 13.19 -2.27
C VAL A 56 2.97 14.58 -2.74
N GLU A 57 3.08 14.80 -4.06
CA GLU A 57 3.36 16.12 -4.63
C GLU A 57 2.15 17.06 -4.61
N ARG A 58 0.96 16.54 -4.42
CA ARG A 58 -0.28 17.31 -4.54
C ARG A 58 -0.67 18.01 -3.24
N HIS A 59 -0.36 17.41 -2.07
CA HIS A 59 -0.75 17.99 -0.79
C HIS A 59 0.19 17.58 0.37
N PRO A 60 0.56 18.53 1.28
CA PRO A 60 1.47 18.24 2.40
C PRO A 60 0.90 17.22 3.41
N ASP A 61 -0.42 17.14 3.60
CA ASP A 61 -1.03 16.15 4.48
C ASP A 61 -0.87 14.72 3.94
N ILE A 62 -0.75 14.54 2.62
CA ILE A 62 -0.42 13.26 2.01
C ILE A 62 1.06 12.92 2.23
N LEU A 63 1.97 13.90 2.05
CA LEU A 63 3.39 13.71 2.32
C LEU A 63 3.64 13.25 3.74
N ARG A 64 2.93 13.81 4.72
CA ARG A 64 3.06 13.44 6.12
C ARG A 64 2.86 11.94 6.40
N LEU A 65 2.11 11.23 5.58
CA LEU A 65 1.81 9.82 5.80
C LEU A 65 2.90 8.85 5.34
N ILE A 66 3.90 9.30 4.57
CA ILE A 66 4.94 8.38 4.08
C ILE A 66 5.84 7.84 5.19
N ASP A 67 5.92 8.54 6.32
CA ASP A 67 6.66 8.10 7.52
C ASP A 67 5.76 8.02 8.76
N GLU A 68 4.50 7.64 8.59
CA GLU A 68 3.55 7.47 9.67
C GLU A 68 4.13 6.54 10.76
N PRO A 69 4.19 6.99 12.04
CA PRO A 69 5.00 6.34 13.09
C PRO A 69 4.48 4.96 13.52
N THR A 70 3.23 4.62 13.24
CA THR A 70 2.68 3.28 13.50
C THR A 70 3.02 2.31 12.36
N ILE A 71 3.09 2.80 11.13
CA ILE A 71 3.25 1.98 9.92
C ILE A 71 4.73 1.77 9.58
N LEU A 72 5.51 2.85 9.56
CA LEU A 72 6.89 2.81 9.06
C LEU A 72 7.78 1.76 9.75
N PRO A 73 7.75 1.57 11.08
CA PRO A 73 8.55 0.54 11.72
C PRO A 73 8.21 -0.88 11.24
N LEU A 74 6.95 -1.17 10.96
CA LEU A 74 6.55 -2.47 10.40
C LEU A 74 7.11 -2.65 8.99
N ILE A 75 6.96 -1.64 8.12
CA ILE A 75 7.47 -1.69 6.74
C ILE A 75 8.98 -1.90 6.73
N VAL A 76 9.73 -1.18 7.60
CA VAL A 76 11.18 -1.34 7.74
C VAL A 76 11.57 -2.75 8.19
N ASN A 77 10.78 -3.38 9.05
CA ASN A 77 11.09 -4.75 9.49
C ASN A 77 10.68 -5.82 8.46
N LEU A 78 9.72 -5.54 7.58
CA LEU A 78 9.32 -6.43 6.48
C LEU A 78 10.26 -6.35 5.26
N LEU A 79 10.74 -5.16 4.89
CA LEU A 79 11.53 -4.92 3.67
C LEU A 79 13.01 -4.61 3.92
N GLY A 80 13.40 -4.39 5.18
CA GLY A 80 14.68 -3.80 5.53
C GLY A 80 14.63 -2.26 5.52
N TYR A 81 15.71 -1.63 5.95
CA TYR A 81 15.78 -0.17 6.14
C TYR A 81 16.28 0.61 4.91
N ASN A 82 16.77 -0.08 3.88
CA ASN A 82 17.23 0.55 2.64
C ASN A 82 16.10 0.61 1.62
N ILE A 83 15.07 1.35 1.96
CA ILE A 83 13.81 1.47 1.21
C ILE A 83 13.50 2.90 0.81
N GLN A 84 12.62 3.02 -0.15
CA GLN A 84 12.04 4.27 -0.65
C GLN A 84 10.54 4.15 -0.87
N LEU A 85 9.88 5.29 -1.03
CA LEU A 85 8.52 5.36 -1.54
C LEU A 85 8.52 4.94 -3.02
N HIS A 86 7.68 3.97 -3.36
CA HIS A 86 7.61 3.38 -4.70
C HIS A 86 6.44 3.93 -5.51
N ILE A 87 5.34 4.23 -4.82
CA ILE A 87 4.11 4.76 -5.39
C ILE A 87 3.33 5.52 -4.32
N SER A 88 2.64 6.58 -4.73
CA SER A 88 1.64 7.27 -3.93
C SER A 88 0.38 7.50 -4.77
N HIS A 89 -0.58 6.61 -4.62
CA HIS A 89 -1.75 6.50 -5.49
C HIS A 89 -3.04 6.74 -4.71
N LEU A 90 -3.70 7.85 -5.01
CA LEU A 90 -5.01 8.18 -4.48
C LEU A 90 -6.10 7.64 -5.42
N THR A 91 -7.04 6.88 -4.88
CA THR A 91 -8.16 6.33 -5.64
C THR A 91 -9.49 6.75 -5.04
N ILE A 92 -10.34 7.35 -5.85
CA ILE A 92 -11.69 7.73 -5.49
C ILE A 92 -12.66 7.03 -6.43
N ARG A 93 -13.76 6.54 -5.88
CA ARG A 93 -14.85 5.91 -6.62
C ARG A 93 -16.16 6.48 -6.11
N GLU A 94 -16.79 7.30 -6.93
CA GLU A 94 -18.15 7.79 -6.68
C GLU A 94 -19.15 6.65 -6.78
N PRO A 95 -20.32 6.76 -6.12
CA PRO A 95 -21.41 5.82 -6.33
C PRO A 95 -21.76 5.72 -7.82
N ASN A 96 -21.81 4.49 -8.35
CA ASN A 96 -22.13 4.26 -9.74
C ASN A 96 -23.49 3.51 -9.85
N PRO A 97 -24.55 4.16 -10.34
CA PRO A 97 -25.85 3.53 -10.49
C PRO A 97 -25.85 2.25 -11.33
N ASN A 98 -24.90 2.11 -12.26
CA ASN A 98 -24.74 0.91 -13.06
C ASN A 98 -24.12 -0.24 -12.27
N GLU A 99 -23.20 0.04 -11.36
CA GLU A 99 -22.62 -0.97 -10.44
C GLU A 99 -23.63 -1.41 -9.39
N ILE A 100 -24.45 -0.48 -8.88
CA ILE A 100 -25.52 -0.76 -7.90
C ILE A 100 -26.52 -1.78 -8.44
N LYS A 101 -26.84 -1.71 -9.74
CA LYS A 101 -27.83 -2.57 -10.42
C LYS A 101 -27.23 -3.90 -10.91
N THR A 102 -25.92 -4.04 -10.95
CA THR A 102 -25.27 -5.24 -11.48
C THR A 102 -25.34 -6.37 -10.45
N GLU A 103 -25.97 -7.47 -10.82
CA GLU A 103 -25.92 -8.70 -10.05
C GLU A 103 -24.46 -9.19 -9.90
N THR A 104 -24.22 -10.04 -8.92
CA THR A 104 -22.93 -10.48 -8.38
C THR A 104 -21.98 -11.18 -9.36
N ASN A 105 -22.27 -11.24 -10.65
CA ASN A 105 -21.50 -11.96 -11.68
C ASN A 105 -20.56 -11.05 -12.52
N SER A 106 -20.21 -9.88 -12.03
CA SER A 106 -19.22 -9.04 -12.71
C SER A 106 -17.83 -9.70 -12.68
N PHE A 107 -17.14 -9.65 -13.82
CA PHE A 107 -15.78 -10.12 -13.96
C PHE A 107 -14.88 -9.51 -12.88
N ILE A 108 -14.22 -10.36 -12.08
CA ILE A 108 -13.25 -9.95 -11.07
C ILE A 108 -11.86 -10.00 -11.70
N ASN A 109 -11.21 -8.86 -11.80
CA ASN A 109 -9.85 -8.75 -12.32
C ASN A 109 -8.83 -9.07 -11.20
N TRP A 110 -8.66 -10.35 -10.90
CA TRP A 110 -7.62 -10.81 -9.99
C TRP A 110 -6.24 -10.52 -10.57
N HIS A 111 -5.38 -9.89 -9.79
CA HIS A 111 -4.01 -9.58 -10.18
C HIS A 111 -3.06 -9.58 -9.01
N GLN A 112 -1.80 -9.69 -9.31
CA GLN A 112 -0.67 -9.32 -8.46
C GLN A 112 -0.10 -8.04 -9.03
N ASP A 113 0.37 -7.14 -8.18
CA ASP A 113 1.01 -5.91 -8.64
C ASP A 113 2.39 -6.20 -9.24
N GLY A 114 2.81 -5.35 -10.15
CA GLY A 114 4.14 -5.44 -10.76
C GLY A 114 4.11 -5.29 -12.27
N PRO A 115 5.25 -5.35 -12.93
CA PRO A 115 5.32 -5.25 -14.38
C PRO A 115 4.65 -6.47 -15.03
N ASN A 116 3.92 -6.24 -16.12
CA ASN A 116 3.34 -7.29 -16.97
C ASN A 116 4.40 -8.12 -17.71
N LEU A 117 5.62 -8.17 -17.21
CA LEU A 117 6.73 -8.94 -17.74
C LEU A 117 6.90 -10.23 -16.92
N PRO A 118 7.46 -11.29 -17.49
CA PRO A 118 7.79 -12.48 -16.73
C PRO A 118 8.72 -12.11 -15.57
N PHE A 119 8.19 -12.10 -14.37
CA PHE A 119 8.98 -11.89 -13.16
C PHE A 119 9.67 -13.21 -12.80
N PRO A 120 10.93 -13.20 -12.38
CA PRO A 120 11.59 -14.42 -11.93
C PRO A 120 10.78 -15.07 -10.81
N LYS A 121 10.37 -16.30 -11.04
CA LYS A 121 9.66 -17.11 -10.04
C LYS A 121 10.60 -18.19 -9.51
N ILE A 122 10.63 -18.37 -8.19
CA ILE A 122 11.33 -19.47 -7.54
C ILE A 122 10.26 -20.44 -7.05
N ASN A 123 10.29 -21.69 -7.53
CA ASN A 123 9.26 -22.70 -7.23
C ASN A 123 7.83 -22.23 -7.57
N GLY A 124 7.68 -21.43 -8.64
CA GLY A 124 6.38 -20.89 -9.04
C GLY A 124 5.94 -19.64 -8.25
N LEU A 125 6.69 -19.20 -7.26
CA LEU A 125 6.37 -18.05 -6.41
C LEU A 125 7.16 -16.81 -6.83
N THR A 126 6.49 -15.67 -6.84
CA THR A 126 7.10 -14.35 -6.96
C THR A 126 7.51 -13.88 -5.56
N SER A 127 8.78 -13.47 -5.41
CA SER A 127 9.24 -12.88 -4.14
C SER A 127 8.54 -11.54 -3.86
N THR A 128 8.43 -11.18 -2.59
CA THR A 128 7.96 -9.85 -2.17
C THR A 128 9.04 -8.81 -2.48
N TYR A 129 8.71 -7.85 -3.35
CA TYR A 129 9.61 -6.74 -3.71
C TYR A 129 9.15 -5.41 -3.17
N TYR A 130 7.84 -5.22 -3.02
CA TYR A 130 7.31 -4.04 -2.38
C TYR A 130 6.02 -4.33 -1.62
N ILE A 131 5.71 -3.45 -0.69
CA ILE A 131 4.54 -3.55 0.18
C ILE A 131 3.73 -2.27 0.01
N LYS A 132 2.43 -2.43 -0.14
CA LYS A 132 1.46 -1.34 -0.15
C LYS A 132 0.79 -1.20 1.21
N THR A 133 0.59 0.04 1.60
CA THR A 133 -0.31 0.45 2.68
C THR A 133 -1.48 1.19 2.06
N CYS A 134 -2.69 0.81 2.43
CA CYS A 134 -3.92 1.45 1.99
C CYS A 134 -4.57 2.15 3.19
N TYR A 135 -4.52 3.46 3.23
CA TYR A 135 -5.25 4.27 4.20
C TYR A 135 -6.71 4.34 3.77
N ILE A 136 -7.59 3.85 4.62
CA ILE A 136 -9.04 3.87 4.41
C ILE A 136 -9.57 5.21 4.90
N LEU A 137 -10.11 6.02 3.99
CA LEU A 137 -10.52 7.41 4.27
C LEU A 137 -12.03 7.60 4.17
N SER A 138 -12.78 6.56 3.80
CA SER A 138 -14.24 6.51 3.81
C SER A 138 -14.74 5.23 4.48
N ASP A 139 -16.02 5.15 4.80
CA ASP A 139 -16.58 3.97 5.44
C ASP A 139 -16.65 2.77 4.49
N MET A 140 -15.74 1.83 4.69
CA MET A 140 -15.67 0.54 4.01
C MET A 140 -15.89 -0.62 4.98
N SER A 141 -16.63 -0.40 6.08
CA SER A 141 -16.86 -1.39 7.13
C SER A 141 -17.77 -2.55 6.73
N GLN A 142 -18.45 -2.42 5.59
CA GLN A 142 -19.31 -3.46 5.00
C GLN A 142 -18.78 -3.88 3.63
N PRO A 143 -19.06 -5.10 3.17
CA PRO A 143 -18.77 -5.52 1.80
C PRO A 143 -19.43 -4.64 0.74
N ASP A 144 -18.93 -4.70 -0.48
CA ASP A 144 -19.47 -4.04 -1.68
C ASP A 144 -19.50 -2.50 -1.62
N ARG A 145 -18.64 -1.92 -0.79
CA ARG A 145 -18.34 -0.48 -0.75
C ARG A 145 -17.06 -0.12 -1.51
N GLY A 146 -16.75 -0.88 -2.57
CA GLY A 146 -15.52 -0.75 -3.32
C GLY A 146 -14.29 -1.31 -2.58
N ASN A 147 -14.50 -2.24 -1.66
CA ASN A 147 -13.45 -2.86 -0.85
C ASN A 147 -12.40 -3.56 -1.73
N THR A 148 -11.17 -3.60 -1.26
CA THR A 148 -10.18 -4.50 -1.84
C THR A 148 -10.55 -5.94 -1.48
N LYS A 149 -10.60 -6.84 -2.46
CA LYS A 149 -10.69 -8.27 -2.27
C LYS A 149 -9.30 -8.87 -2.24
N VAL A 150 -9.09 -9.87 -1.42
CA VAL A 150 -7.84 -10.62 -1.34
C VAL A 150 -8.12 -12.12 -1.29
N ILE A 151 -7.14 -12.93 -1.68
CA ILE A 151 -7.11 -14.36 -1.42
C ILE A 151 -6.04 -14.60 -0.35
N PRO A 152 -6.41 -14.82 0.92
CA PRO A 152 -5.47 -14.99 2.02
C PRO A 152 -4.46 -16.11 1.74
N GLY A 153 -3.19 -15.88 2.08
CA GLY A 153 -2.09 -16.84 1.87
C GLY A 153 -1.65 -17.03 0.41
N SER A 154 -2.29 -16.38 -0.56
CA SER A 154 -2.00 -16.57 -1.99
C SER A 154 -0.62 -16.05 -2.41
N HIS A 155 0.03 -15.19 -1.63
CA HIS A 155 1.41 -14.76 -1.84
C HIS A 155 2.42 -15.90 -1.69
N LYS A 156 2.04 -16.99 -1.03
CA LYS A 156 2.83 -18.22 -0.83
C LYS A 156 2.39 -19.38 -1.74
N ARG A 157 1.39 -19.19 -2.59
CA ARG A 157 0.86 -20.22 -3.48
C ARG A 157 1.18 -19.90 -4.94
N PRO A 158 1.56 -20.91 -5.76
CA PRO A 158 1.87 -20.70 -7.18
C PRO A 158 0.63 -20.56 -8.08
N ASP A 159 -0.55 -20.80 -7.54
CA ASP A 159 -1.81 -20.83 -8.29
C ASP A 159 -2.19 -19.44 -8.82
N ASN A 160 -2.81 -19.47 -9.97
CA ASN A 160 -3.37 -18.28 -10.60
C ASN A 160 -4.90 -18.40 -10.60
N PRO A 161 -5.62 -17.58 -9.81
CA PRO A 161 -7.08 -17.64 -9.72
C PRO A 161 -7.77 -17.42 -11.08
N ASN A 162 -7.13 -16.72 -12.02
CA ASN A 162 -7.67 -16.50 -13.36
C ASN A 162 -7.64 -17.75 -14.26
N GLN A 163 -6.85 -18.77 -13.90
CA GLN A 163 -6.77 -20.04 -14.66
C GLN A 163 -7.79 -21.08 -14.20
N LEU A 164 -8.44 -20.89 -13.07
CA LEU A 164 -9.31 -21.86 -12.44
C LEU A 164 -10.80 -21.69 -12.83
N ASP A 165 -11.12 -20.95 -13.88
CA ASP A 165 -12.50 -20.59 -14.26
C ASP A 165 -13.32 -19.86 -13.16
N VAL A 166 -12.63 -19.40 -12.11
CA VAL A 166 -13.17 -18.65 -10.97
C VAL A 166 -13.12 -17.14 -11.21
N ARG A 167 -13.32 -16.71 -12.46
CA ARG A 167 -13.36 -15.30 -12.83
C ARG A 167 -14.41 -14.47 -12.09
N TYR A 168 -15.34 -15.14 -11.45
CA TYR A 168 -16.48 -14.50 -10.80
C TYR A 168 -16.41 -14.50 -9.28
N LYS A 169 -15.94 -15.57 -8.67
CA LYS A 169 -15.80 -15.67 -7.22
C LYS A 169 -14.78 -16.75 -6.87
N ASN A 170 -13.88 -16.47 -5.95
CA ASN A 170 -13.04 -17.46 -5.31
C ASN A 170 -13.64 -17.77 -3.93
N GLU A 171 -13.80 -19.05 -3.59
CA GLU A 171 -14.41 -19.46 -2.30
C GLU A 171 -13.60 -18.94 -1.10
N ASP A 172 -12.29 -18.77 -1.27
CA ASP A 172 -11.38 -18.26 -0.25
C ASP A 172 -11.30 -16.72 -0.23
N GLU A 173 -12.03 -16.02 -1.10
CA GLU A 173 -11.91 -14.56 -1.17
C GLU A 173 -12.44 -13.87 0.08
N VAL A 174 -11.73 -12.84 0.50
CA VAL A 174 -12.12 -11.95 1.60
C VAL A 174 -12.19 -10.52 1.09
N GLN A 175 -13.29 -9.82 1.37
CA GLN A 175 -13.36 -8.37 1.20
C GLN A 175 -12.76 -7.69 2.44
N VAL A 176 -11.75 -6.87 2.24
CA VAL A 176 -11.09 -6.13 3.32
C VAL A 176 -12.01 -5.01 3.80
N CYS A 177 -12.67 -5.25 4.94
CA CYS A 177 -13.55 -4.26 5.55
C CYS A 177 -12.79 -3.43 6.59
N GLY A 178 -12.97 -2.10 6.55
CA GLY A 178 -12.34 -1.15 7.46
C GLY A 178 -13.15 0.13 7.62
N LYS A 179 -12.85 0.87 8.70
CA LYS A 179 -13.42 2.19 8.97
C LYS A 179 -12.42 3.28 8.56
N PRO A 180 -12.86 4.53 8.40
CA PRO A 180 -11.95 5.65 8.22
C PRO A 180 -10.90 5.68 9.33
N GLY A 181 -9.63 5.81 8.94
CA GLY A 181 -8.47 5.76 9.86
C GLY A 181 -7.82 4.40 10.02
N ASP A 182 -8.43 3.31 9.53
CA ASP A 182 -7.78 2.00 9.45
C ASP A 182 -6.78 1.96 8.30
N VAL A 183 -5.75 1.10 8.42
CA VAL A 183 -4.75 0.88 7.37
C VAL A 183 -4.67 -0.60 7.02
N PHE A 184 -4.86 -0.91 5.76
CA PHE A 184 -4.68 -2.23 5.18
C PHE A 184 -3.29 -2.33 4.55
N ILE A 185 -2.53 -3.38 4.85
CA ILE A 185 -1.14 -3.57 4.41
C ILE A 185 -1.03 -4.91 3.69
N PHE A 186 -0.42 -4.94 2.51
CA PHE A 186 -0.26 -6.16 1.72
C PHE A 186 0.94 -6.10 0.76
N PRO A 187 1.59 -7.25 0.44
CA PRO A 187 2.67 -7.32 -0.53
C PRO A 187 2.12 -7.35 -1.96
N GLN A 188 2.93 -6.92 -2.93
CA GLN A 188 2.54 -6.89 -4.34
C GLN A 188 2.14 -8.26 -4.92
N ASN A 189 2.67 -9.35 -4.36
CA ASN A 189 2.43 -10.71 -4.81
C ASN A 189 1.22 -11.42 -4.15
N LEU A 190 0.45 -10.71 -3.33
CA LEU A 190 -0.86 -11.18 -2.88
C LEU A 190 -1.86 -11.04 -4.03
N TRP A 191 -2.63 -12.08 -4.34
CA TRP A 191 -3.72 -11.99 -5.28
C TRP A 191 -4.83 -11.11 -4.71
N HIS A 192 -5.13 -10.04 -5.43
CA HIS A 192 -6.13 -9.06 -5.01
C HIS A 192 -6.92 -8.50 -6.20
N ALA A 193 -8.03 -7.89 -5.89
CA ALA A 193 -8.92 -7.23 -6.86
C ALA A 193 -9.74 -6.13 -6.18
N GLY A 194 -10.31 -5.22 -6.94
CA GLY A 194 -11.34 -4.30 -6.45
C GLY A 194 -12.71 -4.95 -6.45
N SER A 195 -13.54 -4.65 -5.47
CA SER A 195 -14.98 -4.91 -5.54
C SER A 195 -15.71 -3.71 -6.13
N PRO A 196 -16.92 -3.89 -6.71
CA PRO A 196 -17.75 -2.78 -7.11
C PRO A 196 -18.15 -1.95 -5.89
N ASN A 197 -18.36 -0.64 -6.10
CA ASN A 197 -18.98 0.22 -5.10
C ASN A 197 -20.50 0.24 -5.31
N LYS A 198 -21.21 -0.61 -4.58
CA LYS A 198 -22.68 -0.69 -4.60
C LYS A 198 -23.34 0.17 -3.52
N SER A 199 -22.54 0.93 -2.76
CA SER A 199 -23.05 1.84 -1.73
C SER A 199 -23.40 3.21 -2.31
N GLU A 200 -24.07 4.01 -1.49
CA GLU A 200 -24.35 5.42 -1.78
C GLU A 200 -23.19 6.35 -1.36
N PHE A 201 -22.07 5.79 -0.90
CA PHE A 201 -20.94 6.56 -0.38
C PHE A 201 -19.78 6.56 -1.36
N THR A 202 -19.14 7.71 -1.49
CA THR A 202 -17.86 7.82 -2.20
C THR A 202 -16.78 7.04 -1.49
N ARG A 203 -16.15 6.08 -2.18
CA ARG A 203 -14.96 5.39 -1.68
C ARG A 203 -13.73 6.25 -1.85
N ARG A 204 -12.94 6.42 -0.78
CA ARG A 204 -11.65 7.14 -0.77
C ARG A 204 -10.57 6.27 -0.14
N GLN A 205 -9.52 6.00 -0.90
CA GLN A 205 -8.37 5.22 -0.46
C GLN A 205 -7.09 5.88 -0.95
N LEU A 206 -6.09 5.96 -0.07
CA LEU A 206 -4.74 6.38 -0.41
C LEU A 206 -3.79 5.20 -0.26
N PHE A 207 -3.13 4.83 -1.34
CA PHE A 207 -2.09 3.80 -1.34
C PHE A 207 -0.71 4.44 -1.32
N LEU A 208 0.11 4.02 -0.35
CA LEU A 208 1.54 4.31 -0.32
C LEU A 208 2.28 2.98 -0.42
N GLY A 209 3.14 2.84 -1.41
CA GLY A 209 3.94 1.65 -1.61
C GLY A 209 5.41 1.90 -1.29
N TYR A 210 6.06 0.92 -0.68
CA TYR A 210 7.48 0.98 -0.30
C TYR A 210 8.24 -0.16 -0.96
N SER A 211 9.41 0.14 -1.51
CA SER A 211 10.27 -0.85 -2.17
C SER A 211 11.73 -0.66 -1.77
N PRO A 212 12.59 -1.68 -2.01
CA PRO A 212 14.03 -1.47 -1.94
C PRO A 212 14.48 -0.28 -2.80
N LEU A 213 15.48 0.44 -2.34
CA LEU A 213 15.99 1.65 -2.98
C LEU A 213 16.47 1.44 -4.43
N TRP A 214 16.89 0.21 -4.78
CA TRP A 214 17.33 -0.14 -6.13
C TRP A 214 16.18 -0.34 -7.13
N MET A 215 14.92 -0.38 -6.69
CA MET A 215 13.75 -0.42 -7.56
C MET A 215 13.35 1.00 -7.95
N ARG A 216 13.17 1.25 -9.25
CA ARG A 216 12.67 2.54 -9.72
C ARG A 216 11.24 2.78 -9.23
N PRO A 217 10.92 3.95 -8.68
CA PRO A 217 9.55 4.34 -8.37
C PRO A 217 8.64 4.28 -9.62
N ILE A 218 7.36 3.98 -9.40
CA ILE A 218 6.41 3.80 -10.52
C ILE A 218 5.88 5.14 -11.03
N ASP A 219 5.59 6.07 -10.13
CA ASP A 219 4.80 7.27 -10.43
C ASP A 219 5.59 8.59 -10.37
N TYR A 220 6.89 8.53 -10.08
CA TYR A 220 7.78 9.69 -10.19
C TYR A 220 9.22 9.25 -10.55
N HIS A 221 10.03 10.18 -11.04
CA HIS A 221 11.44 9.93 -11.33
C HIS A 221 12.36 10.42 -10.22
N GLN A 222 12.06 11.59 -9.73
CA GLN A 222 12.79 12.28 -8.69
C GLN A 222 11.80 13.19 -7.94
N ALA A 223 11.91 13.23 -6.62
CA ALA A 223 11.13 14.15 -5.81
C ALA A 223 11.49 15.60 -6.14
N SER A 224 10.51 16.48 -6.14
CA SER A 224 10.75 17.89 -6.42
C SER A 224 11.54 18.57 -5.29
N GLU A 225 12.28 19.63 -5.62
CA GLU A 225 12.97 20.44 -4.61
C GLU A 225 11.99 21.03 -3.59
N ARG A 226 10.78 21.37 -4.04
CA ARG A 226 9.71 21.83 -3.17
C ARG A 226 9.38 20.81 -2.09
N LEU A 227 9.21 19.55 -2.50
CA LEU A 227 8.87 18.45 -1.58
C LEU A 227 10.01 18.16 -0.61
N LEU A 228 11.25 18.17 -1.10
CA LEU A 228 12.44 17.88 -0.29
C LEU A 228 12.78 19.00 0.70
N LYS A 229 12.40 20.25 0.41
CA LYS A 229 12.69 21.39 1.28
C LYS A 229 12.10 21.23 2.67
N ASP A 230 10.85 20.76 2.75
CA ASP A 230 10.09 20.65 3.99
C ASP A 230 10.12 19.22 4.56
N ALA A 231 10.76 18.27 3.86
CA ALA A 231 10.85 16.88 4.25
C ALA A 231 11.81 16.68 5.43
N ASN A 232 11.38 15.88 6.40
CA ASN A 232 12.23 15.44 7.50
C ASN A 232 13.24 14.34 7.04
N PRO A 233 14.23 13.94 7.86
CA PRO A 233 15.24 12.96 7.44
C PRO A 233 14.67 11.61 6.97
N ASN A 234 13.61 11.09 7.59
CA ASN A 234 12.98 9.83 7.17
C ASN A 234 12.30 10.01 5.80
N GLN A 235 11.58 11.11 5.63
CA GLN A 235 10.92 11.46 4.37
C GLN A 235 11.95 11.68 3.26
N LYS A 236 13.07 12.34 3.52
CA LYS A 236 14.15 12.51 2.54
C LYS A 236 14.69 11.18 2.05
N GLN A 237 14.96 10.24 2.96
CA GLN A 237 15.36 8.89 2.55
C GLN A 237 14.28 8.23 1.71
N LEU A 238 13.01 8.26 2.15
CA LEU A 238 11.89 7.65 1.42
C LEU A 238 11.65 8.28 0.06
N LEU A 239 11.94 9.55 -0.11
CA LEU A 239 11.85 10.28 -1.39
C LEU A 239 13.10 10.11 -2.27
N GLY A 240 14.07 9.28 -1.85
CA GLY A 240 15.27 8.99 -2.61
C GLY A 240 16.36 10.07 -2.54
N ASP A 241 16.23 11.08 -1.66
CA ASP A 241 17.26 12.09 -1.41
C ASP A 241 18.34 11.52 -0.50
N ILE A 242 19.18 10.65 -1.05
CA ILE A 242 20.29 10.01 -0.35
C ILE A 242 21.62 10.57 -0.84
N SER A 243 22.31 9.90 -1.74
CA SER A 243 23.60 10.29 -2.26
C SER A 243 23.70 9.96 -3.74
N THR A 244 24.39 10.80 -4.47
CA THR A 244 24.75 10.53 -5.87
C THR A 244 25.86 9.47 -6.01
N ASN A 245 26.52 9.08 -4.92
CA ASN A 245 27.55 8.05 -4.96
C ASN A 245 26.90 6.67 -5.17
N LYS A 246 27.22 6.02 -6.29
CA LYS A 246 26.68 4.71 -6.66
C LYS A 246 26.89 3.63 -5.60
N PHE A 247 27.94 3.72 -4.79
CA PHE A 247 28.18 2.76 -3.72
C PHE A 247 27.20 2.94 -2.56
N HIS A 248 26.73 4.15 -2.30
CA HIS A 248 25.73 4.41 -1.27
C HIS A 248 24.35 3.89 -1.65
N TYR A 249 24.10 3.66 -2.93
CA TYR A 249 22.85 3.08 -3.41
C TYR A 249 22.64 1.64 -2.90
N TYR A 250 23.69 0.83 -2.89
CA TYR A 250 23.64 -0.56 -2.40
C TYR A 250 24.03 -0.69 -0.92
N VAL A 251 25.00 0.09 -0.48
CA VAL A 251 25.53 0.08 0.88
C VAL A 251 25.61 1.52 1.38
N PRO A 252 24.46 2.12 1.74
CA PRO A 252 24.44 3.50 2.18
C PRO A 252 25.20 3.66 3.50
N GLN A 253 25.81 4.84 3.68
CA GLN A 253 26.38 5.20 4.97
C GLN A 253 25.28 5.32 6.02
N GLU A 254 25.60 5.01 7.27
CA GLU A 254 24.62 4.99 8.37
C GLU A 254 23.89 6.34 8.54
N SER A 255 24.58 7.45 8.31
CA SER A 255 24.02 8.81 8.34
C SER A 255 22.96 9.08 7.26
N MET A 256 22.92 8.25 6.21
CA MET A 256 22.01 8.40 5.07
C MET A 256 20.75 7.54 5.19
N VAL A 257 20.71 6.67 6.18
CA VAL A 257 19.59 5.72 6.37
C VAL A 257 19.03 5.82 7.79
N PRO A 258 18.39 6.97 8.13
CA PRO A 258 17.77 7.16 9.44
C PRO A 258 16.73 6.07 9.76
N LEU A 259 16.12 5.45 8.74
CA LEU A 259 15.19 4.35 8.91
C LEU A 259 15.81 3.11 9.57
N LYS A 260 17.14 3.00 9.63
CA LYS A 260 17.85 1.92 10.37
C LYS A 260 17.44 1.88 11.85
N ALA A 261 17.07 3.02 12.43
CA ALA A 261 16.61 3.10 13.82
C ALA A 261 15.34 2.27 14.10
N PHE A 262 14.54 1.99 13.08
CA PHE A 262 13.31 1.19 13.20
C PHE A 262 13.52 -0.30 12.93
N TYR A 263 14.73 -0.72 12.50
CA TYR A 263 15.01 -2.11 12.15
C TYR A 263 15.40 -2.93 13.38
N TYR A 264 14.59 -3.92 13.69
CA TYR A 264 14.76 -4.82 14.84
C TYR A 264 15.26 -6.20 14.38
N LYS A 265 16.57 -6.33 14.18
CA LYS A 265 17.22 -7.54 13.66
C LYS A 265 16.74 -8.84 14.34
N ASP A 266 16.56 -8.82 15.66
CA ASP A 266 16.12 -10.00 16.40
C ASP A 266 14.63 -10.32 16.16
N ALA A 267 13.81 -9.30 15.87
CA ALA A 267 12.41 -9.51 15.50
C ALA A 267 12.30 -10.21 14.14
N VAL A 268 13.10 -9.76 13.17
CA VAL A 268 13.14 -10.31 11.81
C VAL A 268 13.61 -11.76 11.83
N LYS A 269 14.73 -12.05 12.51
CA LYS A 269 15.25 -13.42 12.64
C LYS A 269 14.21 -14.39 13.22
N SER A 270 13.48 -13.99 14.27
CA SER A 270 12.50 -14.88 14.92
C SER A 270 11.30 -15.25 14.04
N VAL A 271 11.05 -14.50 12.97
CA VAL A 271 9.91 -14.74 12.05
C VAL A 271 10.35 -15.60 10.85
N TYR A 272 11.58 -15.42 10.36
CA TYR A 272 12.04 -16.03 9.11
C TYR A 272 13.13 -17.11 9.26
N ASP A 273 13.63 -17.35 10.46
CA ASP A 273 14.53 -18.47 10.75
C ASP A 273 13.70 -19.75 10.98
N HIS A 274 13.31 -20.42 9.89
CA HIS A 274 12.70 -21.75 9.88
C HIS A 274 13.60 -22.75 9.15
#